data_87111ca68efe81ff646a7fd246a94c7e
#
_entry.id   87111ca68efe81ff646a7fd246a94c7e
#
_cell.length_a   1.000
_cell.length_b   1.000
_cell.length_c   1.000
_cell.angle_alpha   90.00
_cell.angle_beta   90.00
_cell.angle_gamma   90.00
#
_symmetry.space_group_name_H-M   'P 1'
#
loop_
_entity.id
_entity.type
_entity.pdbx_description
1 polymer ?
#
loop_
_entity_poly.entity_id
_entity_poly.type
_entity_poly.pdbx_seq_one_letter_code
_entity_poly.pdbx_strand_id
1 'polypeptide(L)'
;MKKRNRRKGEILIYKPEMHWIVLAYPFLALMASFVLWLFFFIAQLFDIGVDVLRYIKGILAGVFVVNAVFAGLYFVWQIFEYLSAAYYITNKRLVSRRGFFSSVTVEMPIEKIEGLICYQRLPGKLFDYGTVLASGVGGMLLRFSAVKSPDRVAKVIDDILEKNKRLAVERNDKPRAITVRTKVVKDVEYGAYITSYPVGEMNGKDKANEE
;
A
#
# COMPACT_ATOMS: atom_id res chain seq x y z
N MET A 1 -7.20 -7.87 7.98
CA MET A 1 -6.09 -7.75 8.96
C MET A 1 -6.41 -8.63 10.14
N LYS A 2 -5.64 -9.70 10.40
CA LYS A 2 -5.80 -10.48 11.62
C LYS A 2 -5.64 -9.53 12.81
N LYS A 3 -6.52 -9.59 13.81
CA LYS A 3 -6.54 -8.75 15.05
C LYS A 3 -5.16 -8.56 15.72
N ARG A 4 -4.23 -9.48 15.46
CA ARG A 4 -2.90 -9.59 16.07
C ARG A 4 -1.87 -8.51 15.62
N ASN A 5 -2.13 -7.73 14.57
CA ASN A 5 -1.14 -6.78 14.01
C ASN A 5 -1.55 -5.30 14.14
N ARG A 6 -2.58 -4.99 14.93
CA ARG A 6 -2.96 -3.60 15.23
C ARG A 6 -2.15 -3.11 16.43
N ARG A 7 -1.48 -1.97 16.27
CA ARG A 7 -0.86 -1.25 17.40
C ARG A 7 -1.95 -0.65 18.29
N LYS A 8 -1.66 -0.47 19.59
CA LYS A 8 -2.61 0.17 20.51
C LYS A 8 -3.05 1.54 19.96
N GLY A 9 -4.37 1.77 19.89
CA GLY A 9 -4.96 3.01 19.36
C GLY A 9 -4.95 3.16 17.84
N GLU A 10 -4.74 2.07 17.08
CA GLU A 10 -4.82 2.06 15.61
C GLU A 10 -6.22 1.67 15.16
N ILE A 11 -6.86 2.57 14.40
CA ILE A 11 -8.20 2.39 13.84
C ILE A 11 -8.07 2.21 12.32
N LEU A 12 -8.71 1.17 11.80
CA LEU A 12 -8.85 0.98 10.35
C LEU A 12 -9.89 1.99 9.83
N ILE A 13 -9.47 2.88 8.94
CA ILE A 13 -10.34 3.89 8.34
C ILE A 13 -10.92 3.37 7.04
N TYR A 14 -10.08 2.83 6.17
CA TYR A 14 -10.51 2.35 4.86
C TYR A 14 -9.71 1.11 4.44
N LYS A 15 -10.37 0.20 3.71
CA LYS A 15 -9.76 -0.99 3.13
C LYS A 15 -9.95 -0.93 1.61
N PRO A 16 -8.95 -0.44 0.84
CA PRO A 16 -9.00 -0.49 -0.60
C PRO A 16 -9.09 -1.94 -1.09
N GLU A 17 -9.96 -2.20 -2.05
CA GLU A 17 -10.10 -3.51 -2.69
C GLU A 17 -9.44 -3.49 -4.06
N MET A 18 -8.79 -4.59 -4.42
CA MET A 18 -8.25 -4.77 -5.75
C MET A 18 -9.39 -4.99 -6.74
N HIS A 19 -9.33 -4.33 -7.90
CA HIS A 19 -10.37 -4.43 -8.93
C HIS A 19 -10.23 -5.75 -9.70
N TRP A 20 -11.34 -6.41 -10.00
CA TRP A 20 -11.39 -7.69 -10.72
C TRP A 20 -10.77 -7.64 -12.13
N ILE A 21 -10.62 -6.44 -12.70
CA ILE A 21 -10.03 -6.21 -14.04
C ILE A 21 -8.62 -6.81 -14.17
N VAL A 22 -7.92 -7.01 -13.03
CA VAL A 22 -6.60 -7.68 -13.01
C VAL A 22 -6.69 -9.09 -13.59
N LEU A 23 -7.84 -9.75 -13.43
CA LEU A 23 -8.10 -11.08 -13.98
C LEU A 23 -8.53 -11.04 -15.46
N ALA A 24 -8.95 -9.87 -15.96
CA ALA A 24 -9.42 -9.73 -17.32
C ALA A 24 -8.31 -9.99 -18.35
N TYR A 25 -7.08 -9.52 -18.10
CA TYR A 25 -5.97 -9.74 -19.01
C TYR A 25 -5.61 -11.21 -19.19
N PRO A 26 -5.36 -12.00 -18.13
CA PRO A 26 -5.08 -13.42 -18.27
C PRO A 26 -6.30 -14.19 -18.82
N PHE A 27 -7.51 -13.77 -18.50
CA PHE A 27 -8.73 -14.36 -19.08
C PHE A 27 -8.83 -14.12 -20.59
N LEU A 28 -8.57 -12.89 -21.06
CA LEU A 28 -8.54 -12.57 -22.48
C LEU A 28 -7.44 -13.36 -23.23
N ALA A 29 -6.25 -13.49 -22.61
CA ALA A 29 -5.18 -14.29 -23.19
C ALA A 29 -5.59 -15.76 -23.33
N LEU A 30 -6.29 -16.31 -22.35
CA LEU A 30 -6.81 -17.68 -22.36
C LEU A 30 -7.88 -17.85 -23.45
N MET A 31 -8.80 -16.88 -23.56
CA MET A 31 -9.82 -16.86 -24.62
C MET A 31 -9.20 -16.74 -26.02
N ALA A 32 -8.22 -15.88 -26.21
CA ALA A 32 -7.50 -15.75 -27.47
C ALA A 32 -6.79 -17.07 -27.85
N SER A 33 -6.12 -17.71 -26.90
CA SER A 33 -5.50 -19.02 -27.09
C SER A 33 -6.52 -20.08 -27.48
N PHE A 34 -7.69 -20.08 -26.84
CA PHE A 34 -8.78 -21.01 -27.17
C PHE A 34 -9.35 -20.78 -28.58
N VAL A 35 -9.57 -19.53 -28.96
CA VAL A 35 -10.07 -19.17 -30.31
C VAL A 35 -9.06 -19.60 -31.39
N LEU A 36 -7.77 -19.35 -31.18
CA LEU A 36 -6.73 -19.78 -32.09
C LEU A 36 -6.68 -21.33 -32.21
N TRP A 37 -6.82 -22.03 -31.09
CA TRP A 37 -6.89 -23.49 -31.07
C TRP A 37 -8.10 -24.00 -31.84
N LEU A 38 -9.28 -23.40 -31.64
CA LEU A 38 -10.50 -23.75 -32.33
C LEU A 38 -10.37 -23.52 -33.85
N PHE A 39 -9.83 -22.39 -34.25
CA PHE A 39 -9.55 -22.08 -35.65
C PHE A 39 -8.61 -23.12 -36.27
N PHE A 40 -7.55 -23.49 -35.57
CA PHE A 40 -6.63 -24.51 -36.02
C PHE A 40 -7.27 -25.87 -36.07
N PHE A 41 -8.12 -26.25 -35.11
CA PHE A 41 -8.86 -27.50 -35.07
C PHE A 41 -9.82 -27.60 -36.29
N ILE A 42 -10.55 -26.55 -36.62
CA ILE A 42 -11.41 -26.48 -37.81
C ILE A 42 -10.57 -26.64 -39.08
N ALA A 43 -9.42 -25.97 -39.16
CA ALA A 43 -8.52 -26.12 -40.33
C ALA A 43 -7.99 -27.54 -40.51
N GLN A 44 -7.96 -28.37 -39.48
CA GLN A 44 -7.62 -29.81 -39.58
C GLN A 44 -8.71 -30.63 -40.27
N LEU A 45 -9.97 -30.18 -40.26
CA LEU A 45 -11.07 -30.88 -40.91
C LEU A 45 -11.01 -30.77 -42.45
N PHE A 46 -10.30 -29.74 -42.96
CA PHE A 46 -10.06 -29.58 -44.38
C PHE A 46 -8.73 -30.25 -44.74
N ASP A 47 -8.83 -31.54 -45.14
CA ASP A 47 -7.66 -32.33 -45.49
C ASP A 47 -7.17 -31.96 -46.92
N ILE A 48 -6.13 -31.13 -46.98
CA ILE A 48 -5.40 -30.84 -48.21
C ILE A 48 -4.27 -31.87 -48.28
N GLY A 49 -4.45 -32.93 -49.06
CA GLY A 49 -3.67 -34.18 -49.14
C GLY A 49 -2.16 -34.06 -49.44
N VAL A 50 -1.44 -33.16 -48.78
CA VAL A 50 0.02 -33.03 -48.89
C VAL A 50 0.65 -33.48 -47.58
N ASP A 51 1.46 -34.54 -47.61
CA ASP A 51 2.07 -35.16 -46.41
C ASP A 51 2.90 -34.19 -45.57
N VAL A 52 3.64 -33.29 -46.22
CA VAL A 52 4.43 -32.25 -45.50
C VAL A 52 3.51 -31.37 -44.65
N LEU A 53 2.32 -31.05 -45.15
CA LEU A 53 1.36 -30.22 -44.41
C LEU A 53 0.83 -30.95 -43.18
N ARG A 54 0.73 -32.27 -43.19
CA ARG A 54 0.32 -33.09 -42.04
C ARG A 54 1.33 -33.00 -40.88
N TYR A 55 2.65 -33.06 -41.19
CA TYR A 55 3.69 -32.90 -40.16
C TYR A 55 3.68 -31.49 -39.54
N ILE A 56 3.57 -30.44 -40.36
CA ILE A 56 3.48 -29.06 -39.90
C ILE A 56 2.25 -28.85 -38.99
N LYS A 57 1.08 -29.39 -39.39
CA LYS A 57 -0.14 -29.36 -38.60
C LYS A 57 0.05 -30.05 -37.24
N GLY A 58 0.72 -31.19 -37.17
CA GLY A 58 1.00 -31.87 -35.90
C GLY A 58 1.87 -31.05 -34.95
N ILE A 59 2.94 -30.45 -35.48
CA ILE A 59 3.83 -29.56 -34.68
C ILE A 59 3.05 -28.37 -34.15
N LEU A 60 2.25 -27.70 -35.01
CA LEU A 60 1.46 -26.56 -34.59
C LEU A 60 0.42 -26.94 -33.51
N ALA A 61 -0.24 -28.10 -33.65
CA ALA A 61 -1.16 -28.61 -32.61
C ALA A 61 -0.45 -28.80 -31.28
N GLY A 62 0.75 -29.35 -31.25
CA GLY A 62 1.59 -29.46 -30.04
C GLY A 62 1.91 -28.12 -29.41
N VAL A 63 2.30 -27.12 -30.21
CA VAL A 63 2.59 -25.77 -29.75
C VAL A 63 1.35 -25.12 -29.11
N PHE A 64 0.16 -25.30 -29.71
CA PHE A 64 -1.08 -24.76 -29.15
C PHE A 64 -1.47 -25.42 -27.84
N VAL A 65 -1.30 -26.73 -27.69
CA VAL A 65 -1.55 -27.40 -26.39
C VAL A 65 -0.61 -26.88 -25.31
N VAL A 66 0.66 -26.76 -25.60
CA VAL A 66 1.65 -26.22 -24.67
C VAL A 66 1.28 -24.78 -24.27
N ASN A 67 0.93 -23.93 -25.25
CA ASN A 67 0.50 -22.55 -24.99
C ASN A 67 -0.74 -22.49 -24.08
N ALA A 68 -1.75 -23.35 -24.34
CA ALA A 68 -2.98 -23.40 -23.53
C ALA A 68 -2.68 -23.80 -22.07
N VAL A 69 -1.77 -24.77 -21.86
CA VAL A 69 -1.34 -25.18 -20.53
C VAL A 69 -0.65 -24.01 -19.79
N PHE A 70 0.28 -23.32 -20.44
CA PHE A 70 0.95 -22.15 -19.84
C PHE A 70 -0.01 -21.00 -19.55
N ALA A 71 -0.93 -20.72 -20.47
CA ALA A 71 -1.96 -19.70 -20.25
C ALA A 71 -2.89 -20.06 -19.07
N GLY A 72 -3.25 -21.31 -18.92
CA GLY A 72 -4.05 -21.81 -17.80
C GLY A 72 -3.29 -21.67 -16.46
N LEU A 73 -2.02 -22.10 -16.42
CA LEU A 73 -1.19 -21.97 -15.23
C LEU A 73 -0.99 -20.48 -14.85
N TYR A 74 -0.76 -19.62 -15.83
CA TYR A 74 -0.64 -18.17 -15.61
C TYR A 74 -1.95 -17.57 -15.05
N PHE A 75 -3.10 -18.02 -15.56
CA PHE A 75 -4.41 -17.57 -15.06
C PHE A 75 -4.62 -17.97 -13.59
N VAL A 76 -4.32 -19.23 -13.25
CA VAL A 76 -4.41 -19.73 -11.87
C VAL A 76 -3.47 -18.94 -10.96
N TRP A 77 -2.23 -18.70 -11.39
CA TRP A 77 -1.27 -17.87 -10.65
C TRP A 77 -1.83 -16.48 -10.35
N GLN A 78 -2.44 -15.84 -11.36
CA GLN A 78 -3.02 -14.51 -11.23
C GLN A 78 -4.20 -14.45 -10.24
N ILE A 79 -5.01 -15.53 -10.18
CA ILE A 79 -6.06 -15.65 -9.17
C ILE A 79 -5.46 -15.65 -7.77
N PHE A 80 -4.41 -16.42 -7.54
CA PHE A 80 -3.74 -16.45 -6.24
C PHE A 80 -3.16 -15.09 -5.85
N GLU A 81 -2.56 -14.37 -6.77
CA GLU A 81 -2.06 -13.01 -6.52
C GLU A 81 -3.19 -12.03 -6.19
N TYR A 82 -4.29 -12.08 -6.93
CA TYR A 82 -5.49 -11.28 -6.68
C TYR A 82 -6.07 -11.51 -5.29
N LEU A 83 -6.24 -12.76 -4.88
CA LEU A 83 -6.80 -13.13 -3.57
C LEU A 83 -5.86 -12.79 -2.41
N SER A 84 -4.56 -12.72 -2.65
CA SER A 84 -3.55 -12.48 -1.62
C SER A 84 -3.27 -11.00 -1.39
N ALA A 85 -3.66 -10.12 -2.31
CA ALA A 85 -3.46 -8.69 -2.18
C ALA A 85 -4.39 -8.11 -1.09
N ALA A 86 -3.80 -7.40 -0.14
CA ALA A 86 -4.54 -6.77 0.94
C ALA A 86 -3.98 -5.38 1.23
N TYR A 87 -4.84 -4.38 1.14
CA TYR A 87 -4.52 -2.98 1.38
C TYR A 87 -5.28 -2.47 2.59
N TYR A 88 -4.60 -1.69 3.45
CA TYR A 88 -5.21 -1.11 4.64
C TYR A 88 -4.74 0.33 4.83
N ILE A 89 -5.69 1.21 5.11
CA ILE A 89 -5.46 2.60 5.47
C ILE A 89 -5.93 2.78 6.91
N THR A 90 -5.01 3.15 7.79
CA THR A 90 -5.28 3.36 9.21
C THR A 90 -5.01 4.82 9.58
N ASN A 91 -5.36 5.21 10.79
CA ASN A 91 -5.09 6.56 11.29
C ASN A 91 -3.59 6.86 11.52
N LYS A 92 -2.70 5.86 11.47
CA LYS A 92 -1.25 6.02 11.76
C LYS A 92 -0.34 5.58 10.63
N ARG A 93 -0.78 4.69 9.75
CA ARG A 93 0.05 4.14 8.66
C ARG A 93 -0.78 3.63 7.50
N LEU A 94 -0.16 3.61 6.33
CA LEU A 94 -0.61 2.88 5.16
C LEU A 94 0.06 1.52 5.14
N VAL A 95 -0.68 0.48 4.78
CA VAL A 95 -0.17 -0.90 4.71
C VAL A 95 -0.55 -1.52 3.38
N SER A 96 0.44 -1.97 2.63
CA SER A 96 0.28 -2.73 1.39
C SER A 96 0.89 -4.11 1.59
N ARG A 97 0.07 -5.15 1.46
CA ARG A 97 0.52 -6.54 1.54
C ARG A 97 0.21 -7.22 0.22
N ARG A 98 1.21 -7.90 -0.34
CA ARG A 98 1.09 -8.68 -1.57
C ARG A 98 1.85 -9.99 -1.47
N GLY A 99 1.45 -10.94 -2.33
CA GLY A 99 2.08 -12.23 -2.53
C GLY A 99 1.41 -13.34 -1.75
N PHE A 100 1.25 -14.47 -2.44
CA PHE A 100 0.67 -15.69 -1.89
C PHE A 100 1.73 -16.56 -1.22
N PHE A 101 2.79 -16.92 -1.92
CA PHE A 101 3.87 -17.75 -1.41
C PHE A 101 4.88 -16.94 -0.59
N SER A 102 5.25 -15.77 -1.07
CA SER A 102 6.14 -14.85 -0.36
C SER A 102 5.40 -13.52 -0.14
N SER A 103 4.98 -13.27 1.09
CA SER A 103 4.23 -12.05 1.40
C SER A 103 5.16 -10.90 1.71
N VAL A 104 5.19 -9.90 0.83
CA VAL A 104 5.86 -8.63 1.08
C VAL A 104 4.84 -7.67 1.69
N THR A 105 5.15 -7.16 2.86
CA THR A 105 4.34 -6.14 3.55
C THR A 105 5.14 -4.86 3.61
N VAL A 106 4.65 -3.81 2.97
CA VAL A 106 5.21 -2.46 3.05
C VAL A 106 4.31 -1.64 3.95
N GLU A 107 4.88 -1.04 4.98
CA GLU A 107 4.19 -0.16 5.91
C GLU A 107 4.81 1.23 5.85
N MET A 108 3.99 2.26 5.65
CA MET A 108 4.43 3.65 5.62
C MET A 108 3.66 4.45 6.66
N PRO A 109 4.34 5.01 7.67
CA PRO A 109 3.71 5.95 8.61
C PRO A 109 3.16 7.16 7.87
N ILE A 110 1.96 7.64 8.25
CA ILE A 110 1.30 8.78 7.59
C ILE A 110 2.15 10.06 7.70
N GLU A 111 2.86 10.23 8.81
CA GLU A 111 3.75 11.38 9.05
C GLU A 111 4.93 11.46 8.07
N LYS A 112 5.29 10.35 7.42
CA LYS A 112 6.39 10.25 6.47
C LYS A 112 5.95 10.38 5.01
N ILE A 113 4.66 10.60 4.74
CA ILE A 113 4.13 10.76 3.39
C ILE A 113 4.42 12.18 2.91
N GLU A 114 5.10 12.30 1.78
CA GLU A 114 5.42 13.57 1.12
C GLU A 114 4.47 13.89 -0.02
N GLY A 115 4.01 12.85 -0.74
CA GLY A 115 3.14 13.04 -1.88
C GLY A 115 2.33 11.80 -2.26
N LEU A 116 1.26 12.04 -3.02
CA LEU A 116 0.41 11.01 -3.59
C LEU A 116 0.37 11.18 -5.10
N ILE A 117 0.51 10.09 -5.82
CA ILE A 117 0.40 10.05 -7.28
C ILE A 117 -0.67 9.03 -7.64
N CYS A 118 -1.68 9.47 -8.38
CA CYS A 118 -2.75 8.61 -8.87
C CYS A 118 -2.55 8.34 -10.35
N TYR A 119 -2.42 7.07 -10.74
CA TYR A 119 -2.29 6.63 -12.12
C TYR A 119 -3.56 5.95 -12.58
N GLN A 120 -4.24 6.57 -13.54
CA GLN A 120 -5.36 5.98 -14.28
C GLN A 120 -5.08 6.00 -15.77
N ARG A 121 -4.97 4.82 -16.40
CA ARG A 121 -4.92 4.68 -17.86
C ARG A 121 -6.33 4.76 -18.44
N LEU A 122 -6.47 4.89 -19.77
CA LEU A 122 -7.76 4.94 -20.44
C LEU A 122 -8.76 3.85 -19.99
N PRO A 123 -8.40 2.55 -19.96
CA PRO A 123 -9.32 1.53 -19.46
C PRO A 123 -9.60 1.70 -17.96
N GLY A 124 -8.67 2.27 -17.18
CA GLY A 124 -8.87 2.57 -15.77
C GLY A 124 -9.92 3.65 -15.53
N LYS A 125 -9.98 4.66 -16.41
CA LYS A 125 -11.02 5.69 -16.35
C LYS A 125 -12.41 5.14 -16.68
N LEU A 126 -12.49 4.20 -17.64
CA LEU A 126 -13.75 3.59 -18.05
C LEU A 126 -14.32 2.64 -16.99
N PHE A 127 -13.46 1.88 -16.31
CA PHE A 127 -13.85 0.86 -15.33
C PHE A 127 -13.60 1.28 -13.88
N ASP A 128 -13.27 2.55 -13.62
CA ASP A 128 -13.01 3.12 -12.28
C ASP A 128 -11.96 2.33 -11.48
N TYR A 129 -10.83 2.02 -12.10
CA TYR A 129 -9.69 1.41 -11.41
C TYR A 129 -8.39 2.14 -11.70
N GLY A 130 -7.42 2.03 -10.81
CA GLY A 130 -6.11 2.65 -10.99
C GLY A 130 -5.09 2.23 -9.95
N THR A 131 -3.95 2.87 -9.99
CA THR A 131 -2.86 2.65 -9.03
C THR A 131 -2.60 3.93 -8.27
N VAL A 132 -2.62 3.85 -6.95
CA VAL A 132 -2.22 4.95 -6.07
C VAL A 132 -0.83 4.65 -5.52
N LEU A 133 0.08 5.61 -5.70
CA LEU A 133 1.44 5.58 -5.16
C LEU A 133 1.55 6.63 -4.08
N ALA A 134 1.95 6.23 -2.89
CA ALA A 134 2.37 7.13 -1.83
C ALA A 134 3.90 7.17 -1.80
N SER A 135 4.46 8.38 -1.95
CA SER A 135 5.88 8.64 -1.78
C SER A 135 6.15 9.17 -0.38
N GLY A 136 7.21 8.71 0.23
CA GLY A 136 7.62 9.10 1.57
C GLY A 136 9.08 9.47 1.67
N VAL A 137 9.43 10.04 2.81
CA VAL A 137 10.80 10.46 3.14
C VAL A 137 11.80 9.34 2.90
N GLY A 138 12.94 9.68 2.28
CA GLY A 138 14.01 8.72 1.98
C GLY A 138 13.75 7.84 0.77
N GLY A 139 12.85 8.25 -0.16
CA GLY A 139 12.57 7.50 -1.38
C GLY A 139 11.68 6.27 -1.17
N MET A 140 11.05 6.13 0.00
CA MET A 140 10.13 5.04 0.26
C MET A 140 8.89 5.17 -0.63
N LEU A 141 8.54 4.09 -1.33
CA LEU A 141 7.35 4.03 -2.18
C LEU A 141 6.40 2.95 -1.69
N LEU A 142 5.15 3.32 -1.48
CA LEU A 142 4.07 2.40 -1.17
C LEU A 142 3.05 2.41 -2.29
N ARG A 143 2.79 1.25 -2.87
CA ARG A 143 1.92 1.09 -4.04
C ARG A 143 0.64 0.33 -3.70
N PHE A 144 -0.49 0.93 -4.03
CA PHE A 144 -1.80 0.29 -4.11
C PHE A 144 -2.14 0.04 -5.58
N SER A 145 -1.94 -1.19 -6.06
CA SER A 145 -2.14 -1.51 -7.49
C SER A 145 -3.56 -1.91 -7.77
N ALA A 146 -4.06 -1.45 -8.93
CA ALA A 146 -5.36 -1.81 -9.48
C ALA A 146 -6.49 -1.75 -8.45
N VAL A 147 -6.50 -0.69 -7.63
CA VAL A 147 -7.56 -0.46 -6.65
C VAL A 147 -8.80 0.10 -7.32
N LYS A 148 -9.96 -0.27 -6.79
CA LYS A 148 -11.24 0.29 -7.17
C LYS A 148 -11.33 1.73 -6.67
N SER A 149 -11.84 2.64 -7.51
CA SER A 149 -12.03 4.07 -7.22
C SER A 149 -10.76 4.72 -6.63
N PRO A 150 -9.66 4.83 -7.40
CA PRO A 150 -8.39 5.32 -6.90
C PRO A 150 -8.46 6.76 -6.40
N ASP A 151 -9.33 7.60 -6.97
CA ASP A 151 -9.56 8.98 -6.52
C ASP A 151 -10.14 9.02 -5.10
N ARG A 152 -11.05 8.09 -4.79
CA ARG A 152 -11.58 7.95 -3.43
C ARG A 152 -10.48 7.52 -2.45
N VAL A 153 -9.62 6.59 -2.86
CA VAL A 153 -8.49 6.14 -2.04
C VAL A 153 -7.54 7.29 -1.77
N ALA A 154 -7.17 8.07 -2.80
CA ALA A 154 -6.32 9.24 -2.66
C ALA A 154 -6.95 10.28 -1.73
N LYS A 155 -8.23 10.60 -1.92
CA LYS A 155 -8.96 11.55 -1.08
C LYS A 155 -8.99 11.14 0.40
N VAL A 156 -9.25 9.87 0.69
CA VAL A 156 -9.24 9.36 2.08
C VAL A 156 -7.86 9.53 2.71
N ILE A 157 -6.78 9.32 1.94
CA ILE A 157 -5.42 9.52 2.44
C ILE A 157 -5.15 11.00 2.70
N ASP A 158 -5.55 11.90 1.77
CA ASP A 158 -5.40 13.34 1.92
C ASP A 158 -6.17 13.88 3.14
N ASP A 159 -7.41 13.44 3.34
CA ASP A 159 -8.22 13.82 4.51
C ASP A 159 -7.53 13.43 5.83
N ILE A 160 -6.87 12.28 5.86
CA ILE A 160 -6.11 11.83 7.05
C ILE A 160 -4.85 12.67 7.24
N LEU A 161 -4.14 12.99 6.15
CA LEU A 161 -2.94 13.83 6.19
C LEU A 161 -3.27 15.22 6.71
N GLU A 162 -4.34 15.83 6.19
CA GLU A 162 -4.79 17.16 6.61
C GLU A 162 -5.20 17.17 8.09
N LYS A 163 -5.99 16.17 8.51
CA LYS A 163 -6.39 16.02 9.91
C LYS A 163 -5.18 15.91 10.85
N ASN A 164 -4.18 15.11 10.48
CA ASN A 164 -2.97 14.94 11.28
C ASN A 164 -2.14 16.22 11.33
N LYS A 165 -2.04 16.98 10.22
CA LYS A 165 -1.38 18.29 10.19
C LYS A 165 -2.07 19.29 11.13
N ARG A 166 -3.42 19.39 11.08
CA ARG A 166 -4.21 20.25 11.97
C ARG A 166 -3.98 19.90 13.45
N LEU A 167 -4.01 18.61 13.79
CA LEU A 167 -3.75 18.15 15.17
C LEU A 167 -2.31 18.42 15.63
N ALA A 168 -1.33 18.39 14.73
CA ALA A 168 0.06 18.73 15.03
C ALA A 168 0.24 20.21 15.32
N VAL A 169 -0.40 21.09 14.53
CA VAL A 169 -0.43 22.55 14.76
C VAL A 169 -1.10 22.86 16.09
N GLU A 170 -2.30 22.32 16.34
CA GLU A 170 -3.01 22.54 17.61
C GLU A 170 -2.22 22.07 18.84
N ARG A 171 -1.42 21.00 18.69
CA ARG A 171 -0.54 20.52 19.76
C ARG A 171 0.63 21.46 20.02
N ASN A 172 1.17 22.10 18.97
CA ASN A 172 2.23 23.09 19.10
C ASN A 172 1.75 24.43 19.67
N ASP A 173 0.50 24.82 19.35
CA ASP A 173 -0.10 26.07 19.83
C ASP A 173 -0.63 25.97 21.27
N LYS A 174 -0.81 24.76 21.81
CA LYS A 174 -1.11 24.61 23.23
C LYS A 174 0.12 25.00 24.03
N PRO A 175 0.02 26.06 24.91
CA PRO A 175 1.12 26.43 25.76
C PRO A 175 1.54 25.20 26.57
N ARG A 176 2.81 24.83 26.46
CA ARG A 176 3.37 23.75 27.28
C ARG A 176 3.01 24.10 28.72
N ALA A 177 2.16 23.33 29.37
CA ALA A 177 1.89 23.47 30.77
C ALA A 177 3.24 23.35 31.49
N ILE A 178 3.80 24.49 31.88
CA ILE A 178 5.02 24.55 32.67
C ILE A 178 4.65 23.95 34.01
N THR A 179 5.01 22.69 34.24
CA THR A 179 4.86 22.10 35.57
C THR A 179 5.87 22.77 36.49
N VAL A 180 5.45 23.83 37.16
CA VAL A 180 6.24 24.46 38.19
C VAL A 180 6.31 23.50 39.36
N ARG A 181 7.45 22.88 39.56
CA ARG A 181 7.72 22.06 40.73
C ARG A 181 8.11 23.00 41.86
N THR A 182 7.13 23.36 42.69
CA THR A 182 7.37 24.15 43.91
C THR A 182 8.09 23.28 44.95
N LYS A 183 9.38 23.46 45.13
CA LYS A 183 10.13 22.86 46.23
C LYS A 183 9.96 23.76 47.44
N VAL A 184 9.10 23.34 48.36
CA VAL A 184 8.98 24.02 49.65
C VAL A 184 10.22 23.65 50.47
N VAL A 185 11.14 24.57 50.64
CA VAL A 185 12.26 24.42 51.58
C VAL A 185 11.73 24.86 52.95
N LYS A 186 11.41 23.90 53.80
CA LYS A 186 11.12 24.13 55.23
C LYS A 186 12.48 24.25 55.91
N ASP A 187 12.91 25.41 56.24
CA ASP A 187 13.94 25.71 57.23
C ASP A 187 14.68 27.02 56.87
N VAL A 188 13.93 28.10 56.72
CA VAL A 188 14.55 29.44 56.85
C VAL A 188 13.58 30.33 57.58
N GLU A 189 13.99 30.81 58.76
CA GLU A 189 13.21 31.58 59.71
C GLU A 189 13.01 33.06 59.33
N TYR A 190 13.23 33.43 58.06
CA TYR A 190 12.95 34.74 57.51
C TYR A 190 12.45 34.65 56.06
N GLY A 191 11.15 34.86 55.86
CA GLY A 191 10.53 35.26 54.59
C GLY A 191 10.60 34.20 53.49
N ALA A 192 9.46 33.54 53.19
CA ALA A 192 9.35 32.59 52.08
C ALA A 192 9.49 33.30 50.73
N TYR A 193 10.65 33.18 50.08
CA TYR A 193 10.81 33.54 48.66
C TYR A 193 10.43 32.34 47.81
N ILE A 194 9.39 32.52 47.02
CA ILE A 194 9.00 31.51 45.99
C ILE A 194 9.85 31.79 44.76
N THR A 195 10.89 30.99 44.54
CA THR A 195 11.63 31.00 43.28
C THR A 195 11.07 29.94 42.36
N SER A 196 10.42 30.37 41.27
CA SER A 196 9.95 29.51 40.21
C SER A 196 11.03 29.40 39.13
N TYR A 197 11.55 28.19 38.90
CA TYR A 197 12.46 27.91 37.78
C TYR A 197 11.72 27.16 36.70
N PRO A 198 11.85 27.51 35.40
CA PRO A 198 11.35 26.69 34.32
C PRO A 198 12.22 25.41 34.22
N VAL A 199 11.58 24.26 34.30
CA VAL A 199 12.24 22.96 34.10
C VAL A 199 12.57 22.82 32.62
N GLY A 200 13.78 23.25 32.22
CA GLY A 200 14.20 23.10 30.83
C GLY A 200 15.56 23.70 30.46
N GLU A 201 16.15 24.50 31.32
CA GLU A 201 17.46 25.11 31.06
C GLU A 201 18.47 24.83 32.18
N MET A 202 18.83 23.54 32.34
CA MET A 202 20.13 23.21 32.92
C MET A 202 21.04 22.74 31.81
N ASN A 203 21.63 23.67 31.09
CA ASN A 203 22.75 23.40 30.22
C ASN A 203 23.99 23.27 31.12
N GLY A 204 24.71 22.15 30.96
CA GLY A 204 25.77 21.65 31.84
C GLY A 204 27.01 22.52 31.98
N LYS A 205 26.87 23.82 32.37
CA LYS A 205 28.01 24.72 32.64
C LYS A 205 28.19 25.16 34.10
N ASP A 206 27.27 24.79 35.01
CA ASP A 206 27.37 25.26 36.41
C ASP A 206 27.98 24.23 37.37
N LYS A 207 28.76 23.26 36.87
CA LYS A 207 29.51 22.31 37.72
C LYS A 207 30.96 22.68 37.97
N ALA A 208 31.39 23.88 37.60
CA ALA A 208 32.82 24.24 37.65
C ALA A 208 33.21 25.28 38.72
N ASN A 209 32.29 25.70 39.62
CA ASN A 209 32.62 26.75 40.64
C ASN A 209 32.22 26.36 42.07
N GLU A 210 32.33 25.10 42.45
CA GLU A 210 32.31 24.67 43.85
C GLU A 210 33.51 23.75 44.09
N GLU A 211 34.70 24.33 44.20
CA GLU A 211 35.85 23.88 44.98
C GLU A 211 36.40 25.05 45.81
#